data_8cabe9be72c52dd9e8fe7648cf8d163a
#
_entry.id   8cabe9be72c52dd9e8fe7648cf8d163a
#
_cell.length_a   1.000
_cell.length_b   1.000
_cell.length_c   1.000
_cell.angle_alpha   90.00
_cell.angle_beta   90.00
_cell.angle_gamma   90.00
#
_symmetry.space_group_name_H-M   'P 1'
#
loop_
_entity.id
_entity.type
_entity.pdbx_description
1 polymer ?
#
loop_
_entity_poly.entity_id
_entity_poly.type
_entity_poly.pdbx_seq_one_letter_code
_entity_poly.pdbx_strand_id
1 'polypeptide(L)'
;MARDHGGNLDAAIRRFGGVALDWIDLSTGINRVPYPVPHVPPQAWQALPTRTDMDLLRSVAARAYATRAEVVPLAGAQAAIQAVPFLAAPGTARVLTPTYNEHAACLRAFGWTVEEVATPDALRGADLAVG
;
A
#
# COMPACT_ATOMS: atom_id res chain seq x y z
N MET A 1 -17.18 -8.28 -8.34
CA MET A 1 -17.62 -7.44 -7.21
C MET A 1 -16.88 -6.12 -7.28
N ALA A 2 -17.57 -4.98 -7.17
CA ALA A 2 -16.90 -3.69 -7.05
C ALA A 2 -16.17 -3.67 -5.70
N ARG A 3 -14.89 -3.25 -5.70
CA ARG A 3 -14.12 -3.08 -4.47
C ARG A 3 -14.55 -1.78 -3.82
N ASP A 4 -14.86 -1.82 -2.54
CA ASP A 4 -15.13 -0.60 -1.77
C ASP A 4 -13.79 -0.06 -1.27
N HIS A 5 -13.42 1.08 -1.79
CA HIS A 5 -12.28 1.87 -1.32
C HIS A 5 -12.85 3.10 -0.65
N GLY A 6 -12.58 3.37 0.59
CA GLY A 6 -12.98 4.60 1.26
C GLY A 6 -12.61 5.86 0.45
N GLY A 7 -12.89 7.05 0.99
CA GLY A 7 -12.57 8.33 0.36
C GLY A 7 -13.61 8.84 -0.64
N ASN A 8 -14.79 8.24 -0.71
CA ASN A 8 -15.88 8.71 -1.58
C ASN A 8 -16.75 9.76 -0.87
N LEU A 9 -16.13 10.89 -0.54
CA LEU A 9 -16.80 12.01 0.15
C LEU A 9 -17.98 12.58 -0.67
N ASP A 10 -17.85 12.61 -2.01
CA ASP A 10 -18.94 13.09 -2.89
C ASP A 10 -20.21 12.24 -2.75
N ALA A 11 -20.08 10.94 -2.59
CA ALA A 11 -21.24 10.07 -2.37
C ALA A 11 -21.87 10.32 -1.01
N ALA A 12 -21.08 10.58 0.04
CA ALA A 12 -21.56 10.94 1.37
C ALA A 12 -22.30 12.27 1.34
N ILE A 13 -21.72 13.29 0.70
CA ILE A 13 -22.36 14.62 0.55
C ILE A 13 -23.69 14.50 -0.21
N ARG A 14 -23.73 13.76 -1.32
CA ARG A 14 -24.98 13.53 -2.06
C ARG A 14 -26.06 12.87 -1.21
N ARG A 15 -25.69 11.96 -0.33
CA ARG A 15 -26.63 11.20 0.49
C ARG A 15 -27.11 11.96 1.74
N PHE A 16 -26.23 12.69 2.38
CA PHE A 16 -26.44 13.27 3.70
C PHE A 16 -26.43 14.80 3.71
N GLY A 17 -26.09 15.45 2.59
CA GLY A 17 -25.96 16.90 2.48
C GLY A 17 -24.66 17.45 3.04
N GLY A 18 -24.60 18.79 3.20
CA GLY A 18 -23.41 19.51 3.66
C GLY A 18 -22.43 19.87 2.53
N VAL A 19 -21.32 20.48 2.92
CA VAL A 19 -20.22 20.81 2.02
C VAL A 19 -18.94 20.09 2.46
N ALA A 20 -18.00 19.88 1.56
CA ALA A 20 -16.79 19.05 1.82
C ALA A 20 -16.00 19.51 3.06
N LEU A 21 -15.99 20.81 3.37
CA LEU A 21 -15.29 21.37 4.53
C LEU A 21 -15.92 20.99 5.89
N ASP A 22 -17.20 20.62 5.90
CA ASP A 22 -17.91 20.21 7.12
C ASP A 22 -17.67 18.73 7.48
N TRP A 23 -17.04 17.98 6.58
CA TRP A 23 -16.85 16.55 6.73
C TRP A 23 -15.45 16.20 7.24
N ILE A 24 -15.41 15.23 8.13
CA ILE A 24 -14.17 14.53 8.53
C ILE A 24 -14.22 13.13 7.92
N ASP A 25 -13.46 12.92 6.86
CA ASP A 25 -13.38 11.62 6.20
C ASP A 25 -12.40 10.69 6.95
N LEU A 26 -12.95 9.67 7.61
CA LEU A 26 -12.20 8.62 8.32
C LEU A 26 -12.36 7.25 7.64
N SER A 27 -12.83 7.22 6.38
CA SER A 27 -13.07 5.99 5.65
C SER A 27 -11.81 5.36 5.06
N THR A 28 -10.67 6.03 5.17
CA THR A 28 -9.36 5.54 4.73
C THR A 28 -8.34 5.64 5.86
N GLY A 29 -7.26 4.83 5.79
CA GLY A 29 -6.14 4.90 6.72
C GLY A 29 -5.16 6.05 6.46
N ILE A 30 -5.52 7.03 5.64
CA ILE A 30 -4.66 8.19 5.33
C ILE A 30 -4.56 9.10 6.55
N ASN A 31 -3.32 9.42 6.95
CA ASN A 31 -3.07 10.37 8.03
C ASN A 31 -3.66 11.74 7.71
N ARG A 32 -4.56 12.23 8.57
CA ARG A 32 -5.22 13.55 8.41
C ARG A 32 -4.29 14.72 8.71
N VAL A 33 -3.15 14.47 9.34
CA VAL A 33 -2.06 15.45 9.51
C VAL A 33 -0.95 15.08 8.52
N PRO A 34 -0.91 15.69 7.33
CA PRO A 34 0.06 15.33 6.31
C PRO A 34 1.48 15.70 6.75
N TYR A 35 2.44 14.90 6.30
CA TYR A 35 3.85 15.26 6.45
C TYR A 35 4.13 16.59 5.71
N PRO A 36 4.82 17.55 6.34
CA PRO A 36 5.15 18.80 5.69
C PRO A 36 6.18 18.57 4.57
N VAL A 37 5.68 18.51 3.34
CA VAL A 37 6.53 18.30 2.16
C VAL A 37 7.29 19.60 1.88
N PRO A 38 8.63 19.59 1.84
CA PRO A 38 9.42 20.75 1.47
C PRO A 38 9.23 21.10 0.00
N HIS A 39 9.73 22.27 -0.42
CA HIS A 39 9.73 22.64 -1.82
C HIS A 39 10.46 21.59 -2.67
N VAL A 40 9.76 21.02 -3.65
CA VAL A 40 10.31 20.06 -4.59
C VAL A 40 10.89 20.85 -5.80
N PRO A 41 12.18 20.74 -6.09
CA PRO A 41 12.78 21.50 -7.17
C PRO A 41 12.21 21.08 -8.53
N PRO A 42 12.11 22.02 -9.51
CA PRO A 42 11.52 21.73 -10.83
C PRO A 42 12.14 20.52 -11.54
N GLN A 43 13.43 20.30 -11.36
CA GLN A 43 14.15 19.16 -11.96
C GLN A 43 13.57 17.81 -11.55
N ALA A 44 13.05 17.69 -10.32
CA ALA A 44 12.42 16.44 -9.84
C ALA A 44 11.14 16.07 -10.62
N TRP A 45 10.53 17.05 -11.31
CA TRP A 45 9.34 16.84 -12.15
C TRP A 45 9.67 16.62 -13.62
N GLN A 46 10.90 16.98 -14.05
CA GLN A 46 11.29 17.07 -15.46
C GLN A 46 12.31 16.02 -15.87
N ALA A 47 13.04 15.44 -14.92
CA ALA A 47 14.10 14.49 -15.18
C ALA A 47 13.83 13.12 -14.53
N LEU A 48 14.35 12.08 -15.15
CA LEU A 48 14.37 10.76 -14.49
C LEU A 48 15.37 10.79 -13.32
N PRO A 49 15.08 10.07 -12.23
CA PRO A 49 16.04 9.94 -11.13
C PRO A 49 17.35 9.32 -11.63
N THR A 50 18.46 9.88 -11.18
CA THR A 50 19.78 9.31 -11.46
C THR A 50 20.03 8.05 -10.62
N ARG A 51 21.05 7.27 -10.99
CA ARG A 51 21.49 6.14 -10.16
C ARG A 51 21.89 6.61 -8.77
N THR A 52 22.58 7.74 -8.67
CA THR A 52 22.99 8.33 -7.39
C THR A 52 21.78 8.69 -6.51
N ASP A 53 20.72 9.25 -7.08
CA ASP A 53 19.50 9.57 -6.34
C ASP A 53 18.85 8.28 -5.79
N MET A 54 18.80 7.25 -6.61
CA MET A 54 18.22 5.96 -6.22
C MET A 54 19.04 5.26 -5.13
N ASP A 55 20.36 5.31 -5.21
CA ASP A 55 21.25 4.73 -4.20
C ASP A 55 21.19 5.50 -2.88
N LEU A 56 21.09 6.82 -2.95
CA LEU A 56 20.85 7.66 -1.78
C LEU A 56 19.51 7.32 -1.10
N LEU A 57 18.43 7.22 -1.87
CA LEU A 57 17.11 6.86 -1.35
C LEU A 57 17.15 5.50 -0.64
N ARG A 58 17.73 4.47 -1.27
CA ARG A 58 17.87 3.13 -0.68
C ARG A 58 18.64 3.16 0.63
N SER A 59 19.78 3.87 0.66
CA SER A 59 20.63 3.96 1.85
C SER A 59 19.96 4.69 3.01
N VAL A 60 19.22 5.77 2.71
CA VAL A 60 18.47 6.52 3.73
C VAL A 60 17.30 5.68 4.26
N ALA A 61 16.57 5.02 3.39
CA ALA A 61 15.45 4.14 3.77
C ALA A 61 15.93 2.95 4.61
N ALA A 62 17.02 2.29 4.22
CA ALA A 62 17.60 1.19 4.99
C ALA A 62 17.98 1.62 6.42
N ARG A 63 18.56 2.82 6.60
CA ARG A 63 18.84 3.38 7.92
C ARG A 63 17.57 3.70 8.69
N ALA A 64 16.59 4.33 8.05
CA ALA A 64 15.33 4.72 8.70
C ALA A 64 14.53 3.50 9.19
N TYR A 65 14.55 2.42 8.42
CA TYR A 65 13.89 1.15 8.79
C TYR A 65 14.76 0.21 9.62
N ALA A 66 15.99 0.60 9.94
CA ALA A 66 16.97 -0.22 10.65
C ALA A 66 17.11 -1.64 10.05
N THR A 67 17.08 -1.74 8.71
CA THR A 67 17.14 -3.01 7.98
C THR A 67 18.49 -3.23 7.30
N ARG A 68 18.90 -4.50 7.20
CA ARG A 68 20.04 -4.94 6.38
C ARG A 68 19.58 -5.55 5.03
N ALA A 69 18.27 -5.71 4.85
CA ALA A 69 17.72 -6.20 3.58
C ALA A 69 17.85 -5.14 2.49
N GLU A 70 17.86 -5.58 1.25
CA GLU A 70 17.75 -4.67 0.12
C GLU A 70 16.42 -3.93 0.14
N VAL A 71 16.48 -2.63 -0.16
CA VAL A 71 15.30 -1.76 -0.28
C VAL A 71 15.03 -1.51 -1.75
N VAL A 72 13.83 -1.86 -2.20
CA VAL A 72 13.34 -1.61 -3.55
C VAL A 72 12.30 -0.48 -3.48
N PRO A 73 12.62 0.73 -3.94
CA PRO A 73 11.65 1.82 -3.98
C PRO A 73 10.66 1.60 -5.13
N LEU A 74 9.38 1.76 -4.81
CA LEU A 74 8.27 1.60 -5.74
C LEU A 74 7.34 2.83 -5.70
N ALA A 75 6.52 3.01 -6.72
CA ALA A 75 5.59 4.13 -6.85
C ALA A 75 4.37 3.96 -5.91
N GLY A 76 4.60 4.09 -4.62
CA GLY A 76 3.57 4.00 -3.59
C GLY A 76 3.21 2.55 -3.19
N ALA A 77 2.37 2.43 -2.16
CA ALA A 77 1.99 1.14 -1.58
C ALA A 77 1.29 0.22 -2.58
N GLN A 78 0.48 0.77 -3.49
CA GLN A 78 -0.24 -0.03 -4.49
C GLN A 78 0.71 -0.75 -5.44
N ALA A 79 1.80 -0.08 -5.86
CA ALA A 79 2.82 -0.72 -6.70
C ALA A 79 3.54 -1.84 -5.94
N ALA A 80 3.79 -1.66 -4.64
CA ALA A 80 4.38 -2.69 -3.79
C ALA A 80 3.44 -3.89 -3.65
N ILE A 81 2.15 -3.68 -3.38
CA ILE A 81 1.13 -4.74 -3.29
C ILE A 81 1.07 -5.55 -4.58
N GLN A 82 1.12 -4.86 -5.74
CA GLN A 82 1.11 -5.52 -7.05
C GLN A 82 2.40 -6.29 -7.37
N ALA A 83 3.52 -5.94 -6.74
CA ALA A 83 4.79 -6.67 -6.91
C ALA A 83 4.86 -7.95 -6.07
N VAL A 84 4.17 -8.00 -4.92
CA VAL A 84 4.22 -9.14 -4.00
C VAL A 84 3.92 -10.49 -4.65
N PRO A 85 2.89 -10.66 -5.53
CA PRO A 85 2.60 -11.94 -6.16
C PRO A 85 3.74 -12.52 -7.00
N PHE A 86 4.70 -11.71 -7.42
CA PHE A 86 5.83 -12.14 -8.25
C PHE A 86 7.08 -12.53 -7.47
N LEU A 87 7.04 -12.47 -6.14
CA LEU A 87 8.19 -12.84 -5.29
C LEU A 87 8.42 -14.36 -5.23
N ALA A 88 7.39 -15.15 -5.53
CA ALA A 88 7.46 -16.60 -5.60
C ALA A 88 6.48 -17.16 -6.64
N ALA A 89 6.59 -18.44 -6.96
CA ALA A 89 5.58 -19.13 -7.75
C ALA A 89 4.23 -19.17 -7.00
N PRO A 90 3.09 -19.06 -7.69
CA PRO A 90 1.78 -19.15 -7.05
C PRO A 90 1.60 -20.44 -6.25
N GLY A 91 1.11 -20.27 -5.03
CA GLY A 91 0.82 -21.34 -4.08
C GLY A 91 -0.33 -20.90 -3.17
N THR A 92 -0.27 -21.27 -1.89
CA THR A 92 -1.23 -20.82 -0.87
C THR A 92 -0.74 -19.54 -0.22
N ALA A 93 -1.56 -18.49 -0.31
CA ALA A 93 -1.33 -17.23 0.40
C ALA A 93 -2.34 -17.07 1.52
N ARG A 94 -1.89 -16.65 2.70
CA ARG A 94 -2.76 -16.29 3.83
C ARG A 94 -2.69 -14.80 4.11
N VAL A 95 -3.85 -14.18 4.21
CA VAL A 95 -3.99 -12.75 4.44
C VAL A 95 -4.75 -12.52 5.74
N LEU A 96 -4.11 -11.85 6.70
CA LEU A 96 -4.74 -11.50 7.97
C LEU A 96 -5.82 -10.45 7.73
N THR A 97 -7.02 -10.69 8.22
CA THR A 97 -8.17 -9.79 8.06
C THR A 97 -8.75 -9.37 9.41
N PRO A 98 -9.34 -8.16 9.49
CA PRO A 98 -9.56 -7.18 8.41
C PRO A 98 -8.30 -6.44 7.99
N THR A 99 -8.10 -6.27 6.70
CA THR A 99 -7.00 -5.49 6.12
C THR A 99 -7.42 -4.85 4.79
N TYR A 100 -6.51 -4.12 4.16
CA TYR A 100 -6.75 -3.53 2.85
C TYR A 100 -7.03 -4.63 1.80
N ASN A 101 -8.19 -4.56 1.18
CA ASN A 101 -8.72 -5.61 0.31
C ASN A 101 -7.89 -5.87 -0.97
N GLU A 102 -7.00 -4.95 -1.33
CA GLU A 102 -6.13 -5.10 -2.50
C GLU A 102 -5.11 -6.24 -2.33
N HIS A 103 -4.68 -6.56 -1.11
CA HIS A 103 -3.74 -7.68 -0.88
C HIS A 103 -4.32 -8.99 -1.39
N ALA A 104 -5.49 -9.39 -0.90
CA ALA A 104 -6.14 -10.63 -1.30
C ALA A 104 -6.54 -10.61 -2.78
N ALA A 105 -7.06 -9.47 -3.26
CA ALA A 105 -7.52 -9.34 -4.63
C ALA A 105 -6.37 -9.43 -5.63
N CYS A 106 -5.24 -8.81 -5.33
CA CYS A 106 -4.05 -8.84 -6.18
C CYS A 106 -3.46 -10.27 -6.26
N LEU A 107 -3.32 -10.94 -5.13
CA LEU A 107 -2.83 -12.32 -5.08
C LEU A 107 -3.72 -13.25 -5.91
N ARG A 108 -5.05 -13.17 -5.76
CA ARG A 108 -6.00 -13.97 -6.56
C ARG A 108 -5.89 -13.69 -8.06
N ALA A 109 -5.69 -12.41 -8.44
CA ALA A 109 -5.56 -12.03 -9.84
C ALA A 109 -4.33 -12.63 -10.51
N PHE A 110 -3.27 -12.92 -9.73
CA PHE A 110 -2.04 -13.54 -10.19
C PHE A 110 -1.93 -15.04 -9.88
N GLY A 111 -3.06 -15.70 -9.63
CA GLY A 111 -3.15 -17.16 -9.57
C GLY A 111 -2.86 -17.79 -8.20
N TRP A 112 -2.74 -17.00 -7.14
CA TRP A 112 -2.58 -17.52 -5.78
C TRP A 112 -3.90 -18.05 -5.22
N THR A 113 -3.84 -19.16 -4.50
CA THR A 113 -4.94 -19.63 -3.65
C THR A 113 -4.93 -18.83 -2.36
N VAL A 114 -5.93 -17.96 -2.15
CA VAL A 114 -5.94 -17.01 -1.02
C VAL A 114 -6.92 -17.47 0.05
N GLU A 115 -6.40 -17.68 1.26
CA GLU A 115 -7.14 -17.90 2.50
C GLU A 115 -7.09 -16.62 3.36
N GLU A 116 -8.26 -16.08 3.69
CA GLU A 116 -8.35 -14.96 4.63
C GLU A 116 -8.48 -15.52 6.05
N VAL A 117 -7.62 -15.06 6.96
CA VAL A 117 -7.51 -15.57 8.33
C VAL A 117 -7.68 -14.46 9.34
N ALA A 118 -8.20 -14.80 10.54
CA ALA A 118 -8.55 -13.80 11.55
C ALA A 118 -7.48 -13.64 12.65
N THR A 119 -6.45 -14.49 12.67
CA THR A 119 -5.41 -14.44 13.71
C THR A 119 -4.02 -14.54 13.10
N PRO A 120 -3.00 -13.89 13.72
CA PRO A 120 -1.62 -13.98 13.24
C PRO A 120 -1.08 -15.42 13.22
N ASP A 121 -1.47 -16.27 14.19
CA ASP A 121 -1.00 -17.66 14.22
C ASP A 121 -1.53 -18.48 13.04
N ALA A 122 -2.67 -18.15 12.50
CA ALA A 122 -3.24 -18.81 11.33
C ALA A 122 -2.50 -18.48 10.02
N LEU A 123 -1.59 -17.49 10.02
CA LEU A 123 -0.72 -17.20 8.86
C LEU A 123 0.35 -18.28 8.65
N ARG A 124 0.66 -19.09 9.67
CA ARG A 124 1.75 -20.08 9.62
C ARG A 124 1.46 -21.19 8.61
N GLY A 125 2.49 -21.59 7.90
CA GLY A 125 2.43 -22.70 6.93
C GLY A 125 1.88 -22.34 5.56
N ALA A 126 1.65 -21.05 5.29
CA ALA A 126 1.41 -20.56 3.94
C ALA A 126 2.75 -20.36 3.18
N ASP A 127 2.71 -20.44 1.85
CA ASP A 127 3.84 -20.11 1.00
C ASP A 127 4.10 -18.60 1.01
N LEU A 128 3.05 -17.80 1.20
CA LEU A 128 3.09 -16.36 1.36
C LEU A 128 2.12 -15.92 2.45
N ALA A 129 2.59 -15.08 3.37
CA ALA A 129 1.78 -14.51 4.45
C ALA A 129 1.76 -12.99 4.38
N VAL A 130 0.59 -12.41 4.54
CA VAL A 130 0.36 -10.95 4.62
C VAL A 130 -0.36 -10.65 5.93
N GLY A 131 0.29 -9.81 6.78
CA GLY A 131 -0.24 -9.43 8.10
C GLY A 131 0.21 -8.05 8.55
#